data_b7c72dff57165fdaf5406018dc9b2b79
#
_entry.id   b7c72dff57165fdaf5406018dc9b2b79
#
_cell.length_a   1.000
_cell.length_b   1.000
_cell.length_c   1.000
_cell.angle_alpha   90.00
_cell.angle_beta   90.00
_cell.angle_gamma   90.00
#
_symmetry.space_group_name_H-M   'P 1'
#
loop_
_entity.id
_entity.type
_entity.pdbx_description
1 polymer ?
#
loop_
_entity_poly.entity_id
_entity_poly.type
_entity_poly.pdbx_seq_one_letter_code
_entity_poly.pdbx_strand_id
1 'polypeptide(L)'
;MQERFLNLQHNKHELKIRYLESDKNEVERRQYLLFIHGLGSSADRWLDIPDALSLYYHTLAIDLPGFGGSDKPLDMNYTIEAFSDIVRQFMDKIRITEEEYGNNKPRKTTLVGHSLGGYIASRVAAADNSNSLHKLVLVDSSGNLEKPTPLLDQYLDAAMNPTKEKVRKVFEQMVANPLLISDVFVQGFIDRINSPNSKYAFESSLRNSANTQIGIKNLNKIGEKGILTLIIWGMHDKVIPTQHSQIFREAIKGSTAIIIPQTGHAPFTEKPALVCEYLHKFLACK
;
A
#
# COMPACT_ATOMS: atom_id res chain seq x y z
N MET A 1 -7.45 5.27 -15.24
CA MET A 1 -8.13 4.41 -14.22
C MET A 1 -9.57 4.84 -14.03
N GLN A 2 -10.52 3.88 -13.87
CA GLN A 2 -11.94 4.14 -13.59
C GLN A 2 -12.22 3.94 -12.11
N GLU A 3 -13.04 4.81 -11.52
CA GLU A 3 -13.49 4.66 -10.15
C GLU A 3 -14.57 3.58 -10.04
N ARG A 4 -14.42 2.71 -9.04
CA ARG A 4 -15.32 1.61 -8.72
C ARG A 4 -15.56 1.49 -7.22
N PHE A 5 -16.60 0.77 -6.86
CA PHE A 5 -16.95 0.46 -5.47
C PHE A 5 -17.30 -1.02 -5.31
N LEU A 6 -16.93 -1.58 -4.17
CA LEU A 6 -17.21 -2.96 -3.81
C LEU A 6 -17.62 -3.02 -2.34
N ASN A 7 -18.71 -3.73 -2.02
CA ASN A 7 -19.13 -3.94 -0.64
C ASN A 7 -18.45 -5.17 -0.06
N LEU A 8 -17.77 -4.99 1.09
CA LEU A 8 -17.10 -6.03 1.85
C LEU A 8 -17.67 -6.10 3.27
N GLN A 9 -17.58 -7.28 3.89
CA GLN A 9 -18.03 -7.48 5.26
C GLN A 9 -16.82 -7.50 6.20
N HIS A 10 -16.90 -6.73 7.28
CA HIS A 10 -15.93 -6.83 8.37
C HIS A 10 -16.66 -6.75 9.71
N ASN A 11 -16.68 -7.87 10.46
CA ASN A 11 -17.52 -8.01 11.66
C ASN A 11 -18.97 -7.63 11.40
N LYS A 12 -19.50 -6.62 12.10
CA LYS A 12 -20.86 -6.11 11.94
C LYS A 12 -21.03 -5.06 10.83
N HIS A 13 -19.93 -4.65 10.18
CA HIS A 13 -19.93 -3.58 9.17
C HIS A 13 -19.99 -4.15 7.76
N GLU A 14 -20.92 -3.65 6.96
CA GLU A 14 -20.82 -3.68 5.51
C GLU A 14 -20.10 -2.42 5.07
N LEU A 15 -18.92 -2.57 4.48
CA LEU A 15 -18.04 -1.48 4.10
C LEU A 15 -18.07 -1.27 2.59
N LYS A 16 -18.42 -0.06 2.17
CA LYS A 16 -18.26 0.35 0.78
C LYS A 16 -16.81 0.76 0.55
N ILE A 17 -16.09 -0.05 -0.20
CA ILE A 17 -14.67 0.14 -0.51
C ILE A 17 -14.53 0.74 -1.90
N ARG A 18 -13.90 1.91 -1.99
CA ARG A 18 -13.53 2.54 -3.25
C ARG A 18 -12.24 1.93 -3.79
N TYR A 19 -12.18 1.75 -5.09
CA TYR A 19 -10.93 1.39 -5.78
C TYR A 19 -10.90 2.01 -7.18
N LEU A 20 -9.70 2.10 -7.71
CA LEU A 20 -9.43 2.50 -9.09
C LEU A 20 -9.06 1.26 -9.89
N GLU A 21 -9.58 1.14 -11.09
CA GLU A 21 -9.38 -0.01 -11.96
C GLU A 21 -8.97 0.46 -13.36
N SER A 22 -7.97 -0.18 -13.96
CA SER A 22 -7.65 0.03 -15.37
C SER A 22 -8.74 -0.51 -16.28
N ASP A 23 -8.84 0.02 -17.50
CA ASP A 23 -9.87 -0.40 -18.45
C ASP A 23 -9.76 -1.90 -18.78
N LYS A 24 -10.91 -2.60 -18.81
CA LYS A 24 -11.00 -4.05 -19.01
C LYS A 24 -10.86 -4.49 -20.47
N ASN A 25 -11.04 -3.56 -21.42
CA ASN A 25 -11.33 -3.88 -22.82
C ASN A 25 -10.23 -4.63 -23.61
N GLU A 26 -9.01 -4.77 -23.07
CA GLU A 26 -7.94 -5.54 -23.73
C GLU A 26 -7.21 -6.54 -22.79
N VAL A 27 -7.73 -6.77 -21.58
CA VAL A 27 -6.94 -7.31 -20.48
C VAL A 27 -7.40 -8.68 -19.96
N GLU A 28 -8.31 -9.38 -20.64
CA GLU A 28 -8.89 -10.67 -20.19
C GLU A 28 -7.87 -11.77 -19.81
N ARG A 29 -6.58 -11.57 -20.07
CA ARG A 29 -5.55 -12.56 -19.81
C ARG A 29 -4.39 -12.09 -18.93
N ARG A 30 -4.45 -10.88 -18.33
CA ARG A 30 -3.31 -10.29 -17.64
C ARG A 30 -3.37 -10.60 -16.13
N GLN A 31 -2.19 -10.69 -15.50
CA GLN A 31 -2.07 -10.81 -14.06
C GLN A 31 -2.61 -9.53 -13.38
N TYR A 32 -3.17 -9.70 -12.19
CA TYR A 32 -3.59 -8.56 -11.38
C TYR A 32 -2.42 -7.93 -10.64
N LEU A 33 -2.38 -6.60 -10.65
CA LEU A 33 -1.56 -5.80 -9.77
C LEU A 33 -2.47 -5.03 -8.83
N LEU A 34 -2.44 -5.35 -7.54
CA LEU A 34 -3.21 -4.64 -6.52
C LEU A 34 -2.27 -3.72 -5.73
N PHE A 35 -2.49 -2.43 -5.87
CA PHE A 35 -1.76 -1.37 -5.17
C PHE A 35 -2.46 -1.00 -3.87
N ILE A 36 -1.69 -1.01 -2.76
CA ILE A 36 -2.17 -0.72 -1.41
C ILE A 36 -1.39 0.48 -0.87
N HIS A 37 -2.09 1.59 -0.62
CA HIS A 37 -1.49 2.86 -0.19
C HIS A 37 -1.04 2.85 1.28
N GLY A 38 -0.24 3.86 1.66
CA GLY A 38 0.21 4.10 3.02
C GLY A 38 -0.79 4.88 3.88
N LEU A 39 -0.42 5.11 5.14
CA LEU A 39 -1.20 5.86 6.13
C LEU A 39 -1.55 7.27 5.61
N GLY A 40 -2.80 7.69 5.78
CA GLY A 40 -3.28 9.03 5.39
C GLY A 40 -3.34 9.29 3.89
N SER A 41 -3.17 8.26 3.07
CA SER A 41 -3.13 8.34 1.62
C SER A 41 -4.44 7.82 0.98
N SER A 42 -4.41 7.54 -0.32
CA SER A 42 -5.51 6.97 -1.10
C SER A 42 -4.98 6.26 -2.36
N ALA A 43 -5.86 5.56 -3.05
CA ALA A 43 -5.57 4.91 -4.34
C ALA A 43 -5.03 5.89 -5.38
N ASP A 44 -5.51 7.14 -5.37
CA ASP A 44 -5.10 8.19 -6.30
C ASP A 44 -3.59 8.47 -6.27
N ARG A 45 -2.92 8.12 -5.18
CA ARG A 45 -1.48 8.32 -5.02
C ARG A 45 -0.63 7.51 -5.98
N TRP A 46 -1.19 6.42 -6.52
CA TRP A 46 -0.51 5.50 -7.42
C TRP A 46 -0.74 5.79 -8.91
N LEU A 47 -1.55 6.79 -9.27
CA LEU A 47 -2.07 6.98 -10.64
C LEU A 47 -1.01 6.93 -11.74
N ASP A 48 0.16 7.51 -11.53
CA ASP A 48 1.21 7.55 -12.54
C ASP A 48 1.78 6.15 -12.86
N ILE A 49 1.84 5.27 -11.86
CA ILE A 49 2.40 3.92 -12.00
C ILE A 49 1.37 2.90 -12.50
N PRO A 50 0.16 2.78 -11.92
CA PRO A 50 -0.85 1.88 -12.44
C PRO A 50 -1.23 2.16 -13.88
N ASP A 51 -1.32 3.43 -14.29
CA ASP A 51 -1.62 3.80 -15.66
C ASP A 51 -0.51 3.37 -16.64
N ALA A 52 0.76 3.58 -16.28
CA ALA A 52 1.89 3.13 -17.10
C ALA A 52 1.95 1.60 -17.23
N LEU A 53 1.58 0.86 -16.19
CA LEU A 53 1.58 -0.60 -16.19
C LEU A 53 0.29 -1.21 -16.77
N SER A 54 -0.78 -0.44 -16.91
CA SER A 54 -2.07 -0.91 -17.44
C SER A 54 -2.01 -1.47 -18.85
N LEU A 55 -1.02 -1.05 -19.63
CA LEU A 55 -0.75 -1.62 -20.94
C LEU A 55 -0.40 -3.12 -20.94
N TYR A 56 0.10 -3.62 -19.79
CA TYR A 56 0.59 -5.00 -19.64
C TYR A 56 -0.15 -5.80 -18.58
N TYR A 57 -0.76 -5.14 -17.59
CA TYR A 57 -1.36 -5.76 -16.41
C TYR A 57 -2.75 -5.19 -16.13
N HIS A 58 -3.60 -5.96 -15.49
CA HIS A 58 -4.84 -5.44 -14.92
C HIS A 58 -4.52 -4.78 -13.58
N THR A 59 -4.50 -3.47 -13.56
CA THR A 59 -4.10 -2.69 -12.39
C THR A 59 -5.31 -2.26 -11.58
N LEU A 60 -5.21 -2.45 -10.28
CA LEU A 60 -6.19 -2.09 -9.27
C LEU A 60 -5.49 -1.29 -8.16
N ALA A 61 -6.10 -0.22 -7.69
CA ALA A 61 -5.61 0.51 -6.52
C ALA A 61 -6.77 0.70 -5.54
N ILE A 62 -6.62 0.18 -4.31
CA ILE A 62 -7.67 0.19 -3.30
C ILE A 62 -7.52 1.38 -2.36
N ASP A 63 -8.62 2.02 -2.00
CA ASP A 63 -8.71 2.85 -0.79
C ASP A 63 -8.99 1.94 0.40
N LEU A 64 -8.05 1.87 1.34
CA LEU A 64 -8.26 1.13 2.59
C LEU A 64 -9.45 1.73 3.37
N PRO A 65 -10.22 0.93 4.15
CA PRO A 65 -11.24 1.49 5.02
C PRO A 65 -10.62 2.54 5.95
N GLY A 66 -11.35 3.61 6.19
CA GLY A 66 -10.84 4.77 6.93
C GLY A 66 -10.13 5.82 6.07
N PHE A 67 -9.86 5.55 4.78
CA PHE A 67 -9.09 6.41 3.88
C PHE A 67 -9.78 6.64 2.54
N GLY A 68 -9.32 7.67 1.83
CA GLY A 68 -9.83 8.02 0.51
C GLY A 68 -11.34 8.16 0.47
N GLY A 69 -11.97 7.54 -0.53
CA GLY A 69 -13.43 7.47 -0.71
C GLY A 69 -14.09 6.23 -0.10
N SER A 70 -13.34 5.38 0.61
CA SER A 70 -13.89 4.24 1.35
C SER A 70 -14.56 4.66 2.65
N ASP A 71 -15.45 3.80 3.17
CA ASP A 71 -16.14 4.01 4.45
C ASP A 71 -15.20 4.13 5.63
N LYS A 72 -15.63 4.93 6.63
CA LYS A 72 -14.83 5.29 7.83
C LYS A 72 -15.65 5.12 9.12
N PRO A 73 -16.02 3.89 9.51
CA PRO A 73 -16.77 3.66 10.74
C PRO A 73 -15.98 4.08 11.99
N LEU A 74 -16.61 4.78 12.94
CA LEU A 74 -16.01 5.21 14.20
C LEU A 74 -15.81 4.06 15.20
N ASP A 75 -16.55 2.99 15.07
CA ASP A 75 -16.51 1.82 15.96
C ASP A 75 -15.75 0.63 15.34
N MET A 76 -14.96 0.89 14.29
CA MET A 76 -14.02 -0.06 13.72
C MET A 76 -12.63 0.14 14.34
N ASN A 77 -12.01 -0.95 14.78
CA ASN A 77 -10.58 -0.95 15.10
C ASN A 77 -9.76 -1.13 13.83
N TYR A 78 -9.03 -0.09 13.43
CA TYR A 78 -8.20 -0.08 12.22
C TYR A 78 -6.86 -0.80 12.49
N THR A 79 -6.93 -2.12 12.71
CA THR A 79 -5.76 -2.98 12.96
C THR A 79 -5.19 -3.53 11.66
N ILE A 80 -3.96 -4.01 11.71
CA ILE A 80 -3.32 -4.69 10.57
C ILE A 80 -4.11 -5.95 10.16
N GLU A 81 -4.65 -6.67 11.11
CA GLU A 81 -5.49 -7.85 10.90
C GLU A 81 -6.77 -7.47 10.13
N ALA A 82 -7.45 -6.40 10.56
CA ALA A 82 -8.67 -5.91 9.91
C ALA A 82 -8.41 -5.50 8.46
N PHE A 83 -7.34 -4.73 8.22
CA PHE A 83 -6.94 -4.35 6.87
C PHE A 83 -6.56 -5.56 6.01
N SER A 84 -5.81 -6.50 6.56
CA SER A 84 -5.40 -7.71 5.84
C SER A 84 -6.59 -8.58 5.45
N ASP A 85 -7.58 -8.68 6.32
CA ASP A 85 -8.84 -9.38 6.07
C ASP A 85 -9.61 -8.75 4.91
N ILE A 86 -9.74 -7.43 4.92
CA ILE A 86 -10.45 -6.68 3.88
C ILE A 86 -9.73 -6.80 2.54
N VAL A 87 -8.40 -6.71 2.52
CA VAL A 87 -7.62 -6.90 1.28
C VAL A 87 -7.78 -8.31 0.73
N ARG A 88 -7.80 -9.35 1.59
CA ARG A 88 -8.07 -10.74 1.14
C ARG A 88 -9.47 -10.87 0.55
N GLN A 89 -10.50 -10.36 1.24
CA GLN A 89 -11.87 -10.38 0.73
C GLN A 89 -12.00 -9.62 -0.60
N PHE A 90 -11.31 -8.48 -0.73
CA PHE A 90 -11.27 -7.73 -1.98
C PHE A 90 -10.69 -8.58 -3.13
N MET A 91 -9.55 -9.22 -2.90
CA MET A 91 -8.93 -10.11 -3.88
C MET A 91 -9.85 -11.27 -4.26
N ASP A 92 -10.51 -11.89 -3.29
CA ASP A 92 -11.42 -13.00 -3.53
C ASP A 92 -12.66 -12.56 -4.35
N LYS A 93 -13.26 -11.41 -4.01
CA LYS A 93 -14.40 -10.86 -4.75
C LYS A 93 -14.05 -10.51 -6.19
N ILE A 94 -12.90 -9.88 -6.44
CA ILE A 94 -12.44 -9.56 -7.82
C ILE A 94 -12.25 -10.85 -8.63
N ARG A 95 -11.69 -11.92 -8.04
CA ARG A 95 -11.54 -13.22 -8.71
C ARG A 95 -12.87 -13.88 -9.04
N ILE A 96 -13.81 -13.92 -8.09
CA ILE A 96 -15.15 -14.54 -8.27
C ILE A 96 -15.92 -13.85 -9.39
N THR A 97 -15.89 -12.52 -9.43
CA THR A 97 -16.58 -11.77 -10.50
C THR A 97 -16.05 -12.15 -11.89
N GLU A 98 -14.79 -12.55 -12.01
CA GLU A 98 -14.21 -12.95 -13.29
C GLU A 98 -14.46 -14.43 -13.62
N GLU A 99 -14.55 -15.31 -12.64
CA GLU A 99 -14.96 -16.70 -12.86
C GLU A 99 -16.39 -16.77 -13.42
N GLU A 100 -17.27 -15.88 -12.99
CA GLU A 100 -18.64 -15.72 -13.54
C GLU A 100 -18.64 -15.27 -15.01
N TYR A 101 -17.59 -14.60 -15.48
CA TYR A 101 -17.41 -14.22 -16.89
C TYR A 101 -16.69 -15.29 -17.75
N GLY A 102 -16.53 -16.53 -17.25
CA GLY A 102 -16.07 -17.69 -18.04
C GLY A 102 -14.56 -17.92 -18.09
N ASN A 103 -13.77 -17.28 -17.21
CA ASN A 103 -12.34 -17.50 -17.08
C ASN A 103 -12.01 -18.64 -16.11
N ASN A 104 -11.89 -19.87 -16.61
CA ASN A 104 -11.68 -21.08 -15.80
C ASN A 104 -10.27 -21.23 -15.17
N LYS A 105 -9.41 -20.23 -15.19
CA LYS A 105 -8.09 -20.27 -14.53
C LYS A 105 -7.96 -19.12 -13.55
N PRO A 106 -7.77 -19.42 -12.24
CA PRO A 106 -7.55 -18.36 -11.25
C PRO A 106 -6.31 -17.54 -11.64
N ARG A 107 -6.49 -16.23 -11.79
CA ARG A 107 -5.40 -15.32 -12.08
C ARG A 107 -4.57 -15.11 -10.83
N LYS A 108 -3.26 -15.17 -11.01
CA LYS A 108 -2.32 -14.85 -9.92
C LYS A 108 -2.27 -13.34 -9.71
N THR A 109 -2.29 -12.93 -8.45
CA THR A 109 -2.22 -11.52 -8.06
C THR A 109 -0.81 -11.17 -7.60
N THR A 110 -0.35 -9.98 -7.94
CA THR A 110 0.80 -9.34 -7.33
C THR A 110 0.32 -8.22 -6.41
N LEU A 111 0.75 -8.21 -5.16
CA LEU A 111 0.52 -7.10 -4.24
C LEU A 111 1.67 -6.10 -4.33
N VAL A 112 1.33 -4.82 -4.40
CA VAL A 112 2.27 -3.69 -4.34
C VAL A 112 1.86 -2.81 -3.18
N GLY A 113 2.60 -2.85 -2.08
CA GLY A 113 2.26 -2.11 -0.86
C GLY A 113 3.29 -1.05 -0.50
N HIS A 114 2.81 0.17 -0.18
CA HIS A 114 3.64 1.26 0.32
C HIS A 114 3.42 1.47 1.82
N SER A 115 4.50 1.60 2.59
CA SER A 115 4.44 1.96 4.01
C SER A 115 3.49 1.03 4.80
N LEU A 116 2.40 1.55 5.39
CA LEU A 116 1.33 0.76 6.00
C LEU A 116 0.78 -0.32 5.03
N GLY A 117 0.58 0.03 3.75
CA GLY A 117 0.16 -0.92 2.72
C GLY A 117 1.16 -2.05 2.49
N GLY A 118 2.46 -1.79 2.65
CA GLY A 118 3.51 -2.80 2.61
C GLY A 118 3.41 -3.79 3.79
N TYR A 119 3.15 -3.29 4.99
CA TYR A 119 2.89 -4.15 6.15
C TYR A 119 1.67 -5.05 5.91
N ILE A 120 0.55 -4.46 5.47
CA ILE A 120 -0.69 -5.19 5.14
C ILE A 120 -0.40 -6.27 4.07
N ALA A 121 0.26 -5.89 2.97
CA ALA A 121 0.61 -6.81 1.90
C ALA A 121 1.48 -7.98 2.39
N SER A 122 2.44 -7.71 3.27
CA SER A 122 3.29 -8.73 3.89
C SER A 122 2.48 -9.70 4.77
N ARG A 123 1.51 -9.20 5.53
CA ARG A 123 0.60 -10.02 6.35
C ARG A 123 -0.28 -10.90 5.49
N VAL A 124 -0.86 -10.35 4.42
CA VAL A 124 -1.65 -11.11 3.44
C VAL A 124 -0.81 -12.21 2.80
N ALA A 125 0.40 -11.88 2.33
CA ALA A 125 1.30 -12.85 1.70
C ALA A 125 1.73 -13.98 2.66
N ALA A 126 2.09 -13.64 3.90
CA ALA A 126 2.45 -14.65 4.91
C ALA A 126 1.29 -15.60 5.24
N ALA A 127 0.05 -15.13 5.18
CA ALA A 127 -1.16 -15.90 5.48
C ALA A 127 -1.78 -16.60 4.25
N ASP A 128 -1.33 -16.30 3.02
CA ASP A 128 -1.89 -16.89 1.81
C ASP A 128 -1.65 -18.40 1.76
N ASN A 129 -2.72 -19.18 1.85
CA ASN A 129 -2.71 -20.64 1.71
C ASN A 129 -3.40 -21.11 0.41
N SER A 130 -3.95 -20.16 -0.37
CA SER A 130 -4.68 -20.44 -1.60
C SER A 130 -3.77 -20.46 -2.84
N ASN A 131 -2.49 -20.16 -2.68
CA ASN A 131 -1.54 -19.99 -3.78
C ASN A 131 -2.02 -18.94 -4.83
N SER A 132 -2.79 -17.96 -4.35
CA SER A 132 -3.35 -16.91 -5.18
C SER A 132 -2.35 -15.77 -5.45
N LEU A 133 -1.38 -15.60 -4.54
CA LEU A 133 -0.31 -14.63 -4.71
C LEU A 133 0.85 -15.23 -5.51
N HIS A 134 1.33 -14.43 -6.46
CA HIS A 134 2.48 -14.78 -7.28
C HIS A 134 3.72 -13.98 -6.89
N LYS A 135 3.54 -12.70 -6.67
CA LYS A 135 4.62 -11.76 -6.34
C LYS A 135 4.18 -10.76 -5.29
N LEU A 136 5.17 -10.23 -4.60
CA LEU A 136 5.01 -9.17 -3.60
C LEU A 136 6.01 -8.06 -3.89
N VAL A 137 5.54 -6.82 -3.85
CA VAL A 137 6.39 -5.63 -3.92
C VAL A 137 6.17 -4.80 -2.67
N LEU A 138 7.25 -4.52 -1.97
CA LEU A 138 7.28 -3.72 -0.75
C LEU A 138 8.01 -2.41 -1.03
N VAL A 139 7.32 -1.29 -0.90
CA VAL A 139 7.89 0.04 -1.11
C VAL A 139 7.91 0.77 0.22
N ASP A 140 9.09 1.05 0.75
CA ASP A 140 9.29 1.72 2.06
C ASP A 140 8.37 1.15 3.15
N SER A 141 8.30 -0.18 3.25
CA SER A 141 7.31 -0.91 4.04
C SER A 141 7.48 -0.70 5.54
N SER A 142 6.39 -0.41 6.25
CA SER A 142 6.36 -0.55 7.71
C SER A 142 6.23 -2.02 8.13
N GLY A 143 6.10 -2.27 9.43
CA GLY A 143 5.87 -3.60 9.99
C GLY A 143 7.04 -4.17 10.79
N ASN A 144 8.16 -3.44 10.92
CA ASN A 144 9.31 -3.83 11.75
C ASN A 144 9.82 -2.71 12.67
N LEU A 145 9.09 -1.60 12.79
CA LEU A 145 9.44 -0.57 13.76
C LEU A 145 9.18 -1.08 15.18
N GLU A 146 10.13 -0.88 16.08
CA GLU A 146 9.95 -1.16 17.51
C GLU A 146 9.13 -0.07 18.20
N LYS A 147 9.23 1.15 17.68
CA LYS A 147 8.50 2.34 18.12
C LYS A 147 8.36 3.32 16.97
N PRO A 148 7.37 4.23 17.02
CA PRO A 148 7.24 5.29 16.02
C PRO A 148 8.54 6.11 15.90
N THR A 149 8.88 6.54 14.70
CA THR A 149 9.96 7.51 14.49
C THR A 149 9.47 8.91 14.87
N PRO A 150 10.38 9.84 15.21
CA PRO A 150 9.99 11.22 15.51
C PRO A 150 9.19 11.89 14.39
N LEU A 151 9.42 11.49 13.13
CA LEU A 151 8.66 12.02 11.98
C LEU A 151 7.25 11.45 11.92
N LEU A 152 7.01 10.20 12.35
CA LEU A 152 5.67 9.65 12.50
C LEU A 152 4.86 10.35 13.60
N ASP A 153 5.51 10.72 14.72
CA ASP A 153 4.86 11.50 15.77
C ASP A 153 4.48 12.90 15.28
N GLN A 154 5.36 13.56 14.51
CA GLN A 154 5.05 14.84 13.87
C GLN A 154 3.93 14.70 12.83
N TYR A 155 3.88 13.57 12.12
CA TYR A 155 2.80 13.30 11.16
C TYR A 155 1.45 13.12 11.87
N LEU A 156 1.43 12.46 13.02
CA LEU A 156 0.22 12.34 13.85
C LEU A 156 -0.25 13.72 14.31
N ASP A 157 0.63 14.56 14.84
CA ASP A 157 0.26 15.92 15.27
C ASP A 157 -0.27 16.75 14.10
N ALA A 158 0.39 16.67 12.94
CA ALA A 158 -0.06 17.38 11.73
C ALA A 158 -1.42 16.87 11.23
N ALA A 159 -1.74 15.61 11.40
CA ALA A 159 -3.04 15.04 11.05
C ALA A 159 -4.14 15.43 12.05
N MET A 160 -3.86 15.44 13.34
CA MET A 160 -4.85 15.80 14.37
C MET A 160 -5.14 17.29 14.39
N ASN A 161 -4.12 18.13 14.17
CA ASN A 161 -4.15 19.60 14.21
C ASN A 161 -3.63 20.21 12.90
N PRO A 162 -4.32 19.96 11.75
CA PRO A 162 -3.78 20.27 10.44
C PRO A 162 -3.76 21.80 10.19
N THR A 163 -2.56 22.33 9.98
CA THR A 163 -2.32 23.63 9.37
C THR A 163 -1.44 23.44 8.14
N LYS A 164 -1.53 24.35 7.18
CA LYS A 164 -0.70 24.28 5.96
C LYS A 164 0.79 24.19 6.30
N GLU A 165 1.23 24.95 7.30
CA GLU A 165 2.63 25.00 7.73
C GLU A 165 3.07 23.64 8.33
N LYS A 166 2.31 23.08 9.29
CA LYS A 166 2.63 21.81 9.90
C LYS A 166 2.67 20.66 8.90
N VAL A 167 1.63 20.57 8.05
CA VAL A 167 1.53 19.52 7.05
C VAL A 167 2.67 19.63 6.04
N ARG A 168 2.96 20.84 5.54
CA ARG A 168 4.08 21.08 4.64
C ARG A 168 5.40 20.65 5.26
N LYS A 169 5.70 21.11 6.48
CA LYS A 169 6.94 20.79 7.18
C LYS A 169 7.17 19.28 7.35
N VAL A 170 6.11 18.54 7.63
CA VAL A 170 6.18 17.07 7.75
C VAL A 170 6.44 16.44 6.38
N PHE A 171 5.71 16.83 5.35
CA PHE A 171 5.85 16.25 4.01
C PHE A 171 7.19 16.55 3.36
N GLU A 172 7.73 17.76 3.57
CA GLU A 172 9.08 18.13 3.12
C GLU A 172 10.18 17.26 3.76
N GLN A 173 9.96 16.77 4.98
CA GLN A 173 10.88 15.83 5.62
C GLN A 173 10.73 14.39 5.12
N MET A 174 9.56 14.02 4.58
CA MET A 174 9.30 12.69 4.05
C MET A 174 9.96 12.43 2.69
N VAL A 175 10.30 13.47 1.95
CA VAL A 175 10.90 13.39 0.61
C VAL A 175 12.34 13.87 0.63
N ALA A 176 13.16 13.43 -0.32
CA ALA A 176 14.54 13.94 -0.49
C ALA A 176 14.55 15.30 -1.20
N ASN A 177 13.56 15.58 -2.06
CA ASN A 177 13.40 16.86 -2.73
C ASN A 177 12.13 17.59 -2.23
N PRO A 178 12.25 18.54 -1.29
CA PRO A 178 11.12 19.30 -0.75
C PRO A 178 10.31 20.07 -1.78
N LEU A 179 10.90 20.44 -2.93
CA LEU A 179 10.23 21.18 -4.00
C LEU A 179 9.06 20.40 -4.64
N LEU A 180 8.99 19.09 -4.42
CA LEU A 180 7.87 18.25 -4.86
C LEU A 180 6.60 18.46 -4.04
N ILE A 181 6.69 19.10 -2.87
CA ILE A 181 5.54 19.32 -1.99
C ILE A 181 4.81 20.60 -2.38
N SER A 182 3.86 20.48 -3.29
CA SER A 182 3.04 21.59 -3.76
C SER A 182 1.95 21.98 -2.74
N ASP A 183 1.42 23.22 -2.87
CA ASP A 183 0.27 23.69 -2.08
C ASP A 183 -0.97 22.81 -2.30
N VAL A 184 -1.20 22.37 -3.53
CA VAL A 184 -2.31 21.46 -3.87
C VAL A 184 -2.18 20.15 -3.11
N PHE A 185 -0.99 19.60 -3.02
CA PHE A 185 -0.73 18.36 -2.28
C PHE A 185 -0.98 18.53 -0.78
N VAL A 186 -0.50 19.63 -0.19
CA VAL A 186 -0.72 19.95 1.24
C VAL A 186 -2.20 20.15 1.52
N GLN A 187 -2.91 20.94 0.70
CA GLN A 187 -4.34 21.19 0.86
C GLN A 187 -5.15 19.90 0.69
N GLY A 188 -4.83 19.08 -0.29
CA GLY A 188 -5.49 17.80 -0.52
C GLY A 188 -5.38 16.83 0.67
N PHE A 189 -4.26 16.84 1.41
CA PHE A 189 -4.16 16.10 2.66
C PHE A 189 -5.06 16.69 3.75
N ILE A 190 -5.03 18.04 3.91
CA ILE A 190 -5.86 18.73 4.91
C ILE A 190 -7.35 18.45 4.68
N ASP A 191 -7.79 18.47 3.44
CA ASP A 191 -9.19 18.20 3.08
C ASP A 191 -9.57 16.76 3.41
N ARG A 192 -8.71 15.79 3.06
CA ARG A 192 -8.95 14.38 3.39
C ARG A 192 -8.97 14.11 4.89
N ILE A 193 -8.02 14.66 5.65
CA ILE A 193 -7.96 14.40 7.10
C ILE A 193 -9.09 15.09 7.87
N ASN A 194 -9.64 16.19 7.35
CA ASN A 194 -10.80 16.88 7.91
C ASN A 194 -12.13 16.28 7.45
N SER A 195 -12.14 15.32 6.52
CA SER A 195 -13.38 14.64 6.15
C SER A 195 -13.92 13.81 7.33
N PRO A 196 -15.25 13.55 7.38
CA PRO A 196 -15.85 12.84 8.53
C PRO A 196 -15.12 11.56 8.89
N ASN A 197 -14.82 11.38 10.18
CA ASN A 197 -14.19 10.22 10.80
C ASN A 197 -12.73 9.94 10.41
N SER A 198 -12.14 10.72 9.49
CA SER A 198 -10.79 10.47 8.97
C SER A 198 -9.70 10.59 10.04
N LYS A 199 -9.82 11.53 10.97
CA LYS A 199 -8.87 11.67 12.10
C LYS A 199 -8.85 10.45 12.98
N TYR A 200 -10.04 9.93 13.33
CA TYR A 200 -10.15 8.69 14.12
C TYR A 200 -9.51 7.50 13.39
N ALA A 201 -9.84 7.31 12.12
CA ALA A 201 -9.27 6.23 11.33
C ALA A 201 -7.74 6.34 11.21
N PHE A 202 -7.23 7.56 10.98
CA PHE A 202 -5.79 7.82 10.90
C PHE A 202 -5.08 7.49 12.22
N GLU A 203 -5.56 8.05 13.33
CA GLU A 203 -4.96 7.83 14.66
C GLU A 203 -5.01 6.35 15.06
N SER A 204 -6.17 5.70 14.91
CA SER A 204 -6.35 4.28 15.19
C SER A 204 -5.39 3.41 14.34
N SER A 205 -5.29 3.69 13.04
CA SER A 205 -4.38 2.97 12.16
C SER A 205 -2.92 3.14 12.54
N LEU A 206 -2.49 4.37 12.85
CA LEU A 206 -1.10 4.63 13.26
C LEU A 206 -0.77 3.92 14.57
N ARG A 207 -1.62 4.07 15.61
CA ARG A 207 -1.37 3.46 16.92
C ARG A 207 -1.32 1.93 16.84
N ASN A 208 -2.24 1.33 16.08
CA ASN A 208 -2.26 -0.13 15.91
C ASN A 208 -1.06 -0.64 15.08
N SER A 209 -0.69 0.05 14.01
CA SER A 209 0.44 -0.37 13.16
C SER A 209 1.81 -0.12 13.79
N ALA A 210 1.96 0.93 14.59
CA ALA A 210 3.22 1.28 15.25
C ALA A 210 3.51 0.40 16.48
N ASN A 211 2.47 -0.18 17.09
CA ASN A 211 2.60 -1.03 18.28
C ASN A 211 2.65 -2.54 17.94
N THR A 212 2.67 -2.88 16.65
CA THR A 212 2.71 -4.28 16.20
C THR A 212 3.81 -4.48 15.17
N GLN A 213 4.33 -5.70 15.11
CA GLN A 213 5.34 -6.10 14.13
C GLN A 213 4.87 -7.35 13.37
N ILE A 214 5.27 -7.47 12.14
CA ILE A 214 4.99 -8.67 11.34
C ILE A 214 5.70 -9.89 11.93
N GLY A 215 6.91 -9.69 12.47
CA GLY A 215 7.76 -10.72 13.01
C GLY A 215 8.47 -11.56 11.94
N ILE A 216 9.73 -11.92 12.23
CA ILE A 216 10.61 -12.65 11.32
C ILE A 216 9.98 -13.97 10.83
N LYS A 217 9.29 -14.72 11.72
CA LYS A 217 8.62 -15.97 11.36
C LYS A 217 7.58 -15.81 10.24
N ASN A 218 6.83 -14.69 10.22
CA ASN A 218 5.86 -14.44 9.17
C ASN A 218 6.54 -13.99 7.87
N LEU A 219 7.62 -13.22 7.95
CA LEU A 219 8.42 -12.87 6.77
C LEU A 219 9.06 -14.12 6.14
N ASN A 220 9.60 -15.05 6.94
CA ASN A 220 10.16 -16.30 6.45
C ASN A 220 9.13 -17.11 5.65
N LYS A 221 7.88 -17.19 6.12
CA LYS A 221 6.79 -17.89 5.41
C LYS A 221 6.58 -17.37 3.98
N ILE A 222 6.81 -16.08 3.70
CA ILE A 222 6.67 -15.53 2.36
C ILE A 222 7.66 -16.19 1.41
N GLY A 223 8.94 -16.27 1.81
CA GLY A 223 9.98 -16.97 1.04
C GLY A 223 9.76 -18.48 0.93
N GLU A 224 9.32 -19.13 2.01
CA GLU A 224 9.00 -20.56 2.05
C GLU A 224 7.86 -20.94 1.08
N LYS A 225 6.91 -20.03 0.87
CA LYS A 225 5.81 -20.20 -0.11
C LYS A 225 6.25 -19.94 -1.55
N GLY A 226 7.50 -19.54 -1.78
CA GLY A 226 8.00 -19.22 -3.12
C GLY A 226 7.42 -17.94 -3.71
N ILE A 227 6.86 -17.04 -2.89
CA ILE A 227 6.36 -15.75 -3.34
C ILE A 227 7.56 -14.85 -3.67
N LEU A 228 7.79 -14.61 -4.96
CA LEU A 228 8.86 -13.72 -5.42
C LEU A 228 8.65 -12.32 -4.84
N THR A 229 9.68 -11.76 -4.21
CA THR A 229 9.53 -10.49 -3.50
C THR A 229 10.55 -9.46 -3.97
N LEU A 230 10.06 -8.27 -4.35
CA LEU A 230 10.86 -7.08 -4.62
C LEU A 230 10.68 -6.08 -3.48
N ILE A 231 11.79 -5.59 -2.94
CA ILE A 231 11.84 -4.58 -1.89
C ILE A 231 12.46 -3.32 -2.51
N ILE A 232 11.70 -2.23 -2.54
CA ILE A 232 12.16 -0.91 -3.01
C ILE A 232 12.19 0.03 -1.83
N TRP A 233 13.28 0.79 -1.69
CA TRP A 233 13.42 1.72 -0.57
C TRP A 233 14.12 3.00 -0.96
N GLY A 234 13.65 4.14 -0.43
CA GLY A 234 14.35 5.41 -0.54
C GLY A 234 15.56 5.48 0.40
N MET A 235 16.72 5.88 -0.13
CA MET A 235 17.95 5.98 0.65
C MET A 235 17.83 6.95 1.83
N HIS A 236 17.03 8.00 1.69
CA HIS A 236 16.86 9.07 2.67
C HIS A 236 15.50 9.00 3.39
N ASP A 237 14.88 7.82 3.45
CA ASP A 237 13.61 7.64 4.19
C ASP A 237 13.82 7.90 5.68
N LYS A 238 13.14 8.94 6.19
CA LYS A 238 13.15 9.34 7.61
C LYS A 238 11.89 8.86 8.35
N VAL A 239 10.90 8.34 7.61
CA VAL A 239 9.67 7.77 8.19
C VAL A 239 9.93 6.34 8.63
N ILE A 240 10.41 5.50 7.69
CA ILE A 240 10.86 4.13 7.95
C ILE A 240 12.31 4.02 7.49
N PRO A 241 13.28 4.15 8.39
CA PRO A 241 14.69 4.19 8.02
C PRO A 241 15.15 3.03 7.15
N THR A 242 16.02 3.30 6.18
CA THR A 242 16.44 2.37 5.11
C THR A 242 16.98 1.04 5.63
N GLN A 243 17.58 1.00 6.84
CA GLN A 243 18.05 -0.23 7.45
C GLN A 243 16.96 -1.28 7.67
N HIS A 244 15.68 -0.87 7.72
CA HIS A 244 14.57 -1.82 7.80
C HIS A 244 14.41 -2.65 6.52
N SER A 245 14.85 -2.14 5.36
CA SER A 245 14.86 -2.91 4.10
C SER A 245 15.70 -4.19 4.21
N GLN A 246 16.81 -4.13 4.96
CA GLN A 246 17.67 -5.27 5.19
C GLN A 246 16.98 -6.37 5.99
N ILE A 247 16.18 -6.01 7.01
CA ILE A 247 15.40 -6.97 7.79
C ILE A 247 14.45 -7.78 6.90
N PHE A 248 13.73 -7.08 6.02
CA PHE A 248 12.85 -7.74 5.04
C PHE A 248 13.65 -8.63 4.08
N ARG A 249 14.79 -8.11 3.55
CA ARG A 249 15.66 -8.82 2.63
C ARG A 249 16.22 -10.13 3.20
N GLU A 250 16.66 -10.10 4.45
CA GLU A 250 17.24 -11.25 5.15
C GLU A 250 16.17 -12.29 5.52
N ALA A 251 14.98 -11.82 5.95
CA ALA A 251 13.92 -12.70 6.38
C ALA A 251 13.13 -13.33 5.21
N ILE A 252 12.98 -12.62 4.08
CA ILE A 252 12.25 -13.16 2.92
C ILE A 252 13.25 -13.79 1.96
N LYS A 253 13.47 -15.08 2.09
CA LYS A 253 14.41 -15.83 1.25
C LYS A 253 14.07 -15.68 -0.24
N GLY A 254 15.05 -15.34 -1.05
CA GLY A 254 14.88 -15.14 -2.49
C GLY A 254 14.39 -13.73 -2.89
N SER A 255 14.20 -12.82 -1.92
CA SER A 255 13.84 -11.43 -2.23
C SER A 255 15.00 -10.66 -2.86
N THR A 256 14.67 -9.65 -3.67
CA THR A 256 15.60 -8.66 -4.22
C THR A 256 15.33 -7.31 -3.58
N ALA A 257 16.36 -6.61 -3.11
CA ALA A 257 16.23 -5.27 -2.56
C ALA A 257 16.93 -4.23 -3.46
N ILE A 258 16.26 -3.11 -3.68
CA ILE A 258 16.73 -1.95 -4.45
C ILE A 258 16.61 -0.72 -3.58
N ILE A 259 17.73 -0.06 -3.31
CA ILE A 259 17.77 1.21 -2.61
C ILE A 259 17.92 2.32 -3.64
N ILE A 260 16.96 3.23 -3.70
CA ILE A 260 16.97 4.32 -4.67
C ILE A 260 17.66 5.53 -4.05
N PRO A 261 18.79 5.99 -4.63
CA PRO A 261 19.47 7.18 -4.13
C PRO A 261 18.65 8.45 -4.36
N GLN A 262 18.84 9.43 -3.48
CA GLN A 262 18.14 10.73 -3.56
C GLN A 262 16.61 10.61 -3.57
N THR A 263 16.07 9.67 -2.81
CA THR A 263 14.63 9.54 -2.54
C THR A 263 14.38 9.34 -1.05
N GLY A 264 13.25 9.85 -0.58
CA GLY A 264 12.72 9.65 0.77
C GLY A 264 11.68 8.54 0.81
N HIS A 265 10.61 8.76 1.59
CA HIS A 265 9.56 7.78 1.90
C HIS A 265 8.56 7.50 0.75
N ALA A 266 8.66 8.19 -0.37
CA ALA A 266 7.75 7.99 -1.49
C ALA A 266 8.50 7.94 -2.83
N PRO A 267 9.37 6.94 -3.07
CA PRO A 267 10.19 6.87 -4.28
C PRO A 267 9.36 6.82 -5.57
N PHE A 268 8.14 6.27 -5.53
CA PHE A 268 7.21 6.27 -6.65
C PHE A 268 6.65 7.67 -7.01
N THR A 269 6.72 8.62 -6.08
CA THR A 269 6.40 10.03 -6.32
C THR A 269 7.63 10.82 -6.77
N GLU A 270 8.79 10.50 -6.18
CA GLU A 270 10.02 11.24 -6.41
C GLU A 270 10.74 10.82 -7.70
N LYS A 271 10.65 9.54 -8.06
CA LYS A 271 11.26 8.95 -9.27
C LYS A 271 10.32 7.92 -9.92
N PRO A 272 9.12 8.34 -10.37
CA PRO A 272 8.09 7.42 -10.87
C PRO A 272 8.56 6.56 -12.03
N ALA A 273 9.28 7.13 -12.99
CA ALA A 273 9.79 6.40 -14.15
C ALA A 273 10.75 5.26 -13.75
N LEU A 274 11.63 5.52 -12.78
CA LEU A 274 12.59 4.52 -12.29
C LEU A 274 11.88 3.41 -11.51
N VAL A 275 10.92 3.75 -10.67
CA VAL A 275 10.13 2.76 -9.94
C VAL A 275 9.31 1.91 -10.91
N CYS A 276 8.69 2.53 -11.93
CA CYS A 276 7.95 1.81 -12.96
C CYS A 276 8.86 0.84 -13.73
N GLU A 277 10.09 1.23 -14.06
CA GLU A 277 11.09 0.37 -14.72
C GLU A 277 11.45 -0.85 -13.86
N TYR A 278 11.71 -0.66 -12.56
CA TYR A 278 12.00 -1.77 -11.65
C TYR A 278 10.81 -2.71 -11.49
N LEU A 279 9.60 -2.15 -11.35
CA LEU A 279 8.38 -2.95 -11.31
C LEU A 279 8.22 -3.77 -12.60
N HIS A 280 8.34 -3.14 -13.76
CA HIS A 280 8.18 -3.83 -15.04
C HIS A 280 9.20 -4.97 -15.22
N LYS A 281 10.49 -4.73 -14.91
CA LYS A 281 11.54 -5.75 -14.95
C LYS A 281 11.22 -6.93 -14.03
N PHE A 282 10.84 -6.65 -12.79
CA PHE A 282 10.48 -7.68 -11.80
C PHE A 282 9.24 -8.47 -12.20
N LEU A 283 8.22 -7.79 -12.71
CA LEU A 283 6.98 -8.43 -13.11
C LEU A 283 7.13 -9.32 -14.34
N ALA A 284 8.05 -8.99 -15.25
CA ALA A 284 8.36 -9.78 -16.44
C ALA A 284 9.16 -11.06 -16.14
N CYS A 285 9.86 -11.15 -15.00
CA CYS A 285 10.54 -12.38 -14.59
C CYS A 285 9.54 -13.53 -14.38
N LYS A 286 9.86 -14.75 -14.88
CA LYS A 286 9.02 -15.96 -14.71
C LYS A 286 9.22 -16.61 -13.36
#